data_6ad5517538cf23cc9398a6a16953d11c
#
_entry.id   6ad5517538cf23cc9398a6a16953d11c
#
_cell.length_a   1.000
_cell.length_b   1.000
_cell.length_c   1.000
_cell.angle_alpha   90.00
_cell.angle_beta   90.00
_cell.angle_gamma   90.00
#
_symmetry.space_group_name_H-M   'P 1'
#
loop_
_entity.id
_entity.type
_entity.pdbx_description
1 polymer ?
#
loop_
_entity_poly.entity_id
_entity_poly.type
_entity_poly.pdbx_seq_one_letter_code
_entity_poly.pdbx_strand_id
1 'polypeptide(L)'
;MSDITNISDSEKLNDTILEFNNILSSLGDLTDLAKIIMLSDETFKSFSPYLYAGVDQWVDRCSHSKEAYEQAFPTGLPQEEEITLAIRTLKENLNDEFSQEKVDFLTYIILATGRVEKDFLDDKQVAVQVFIETENEEIKIPFYAREGDAGMDVYSPADYSIDPGKNLMIPLGFKIAVPQGYAMLVLPRSGNSLKTKLRISNSPGLIDSGYRNTVGVLVDNIEPPIKRIESEYDENGKLTISSIEYGSSLEIPKGMKIAQLMLIKIPKVNYRKINDITSIKGDRGGGFGHTDS
;
A
#
# COMPACT_ATOMS: atom_id res chain seq x y z
N MET A 1 66.75 13.71 7.72
CA MET A 1 65.95 14.73 7.03
C MET A 1 64.66 14.05 6.58
N SER A 2 63.64 14.43 7.18
CA SER A 2 62.29 13.83 7.16
C SER A 2 61.54 14.26 5.89
N ASP A 3 61.20 13.31 5.04
CA ASP A 3 60.17 13.49 4.05
C ASP A 3 58.80 13.15 4.71
N ILE A 4 58.16 14.19 5.20
CA ILE A 4 56.74 14.16 5.54
C ILE A 4 55.99 14.29 4.21
N THR A 5 55.53 13.19 3.68
CA THR A 5 54.62 13.13 2.57
C THR A 5 53.33 13.85 2.94
N ASN A 6 53.09 15.00 2.36
CA ASN A 6 51.83 15.69 2.36
C ASN A 6 50.83 14.87 1.52
N ILE A 7 50.12 13.93 2.18
CA ILE A 7 48.93 13.33 1.61
C ILE A 7 47.93 14.48 1.41
N SER A 8 47.44 14.66 0.19
CA SER A 8 46.52 15.78 -0.11
C SER A 8 45.24 15.60 0.71
N ASP A 9 44.61 16.68 1.12
CA ASP A 9 43.35 16.63 1.88
C ASP A 9 42.26 15.86 1.11
N SER A 10 42.34 15.79 -0.21
CA SER A 10 41.44 15.03 -1.08
C SER A 10 41.68 13.50 -0.98
N GLU A 11 42.91 13.04 -0.77
CA GLU A 11 43.22 11.61 -0.57
C GLU A 11 42.74 11.14 0.81
N LYS A 12 42.97 11.95 1.86
CA LYS A 12 42.42 11.67 3.20
C LYS A 12 40.89 11.63 3.20
N LEU A 13 40.26 12.54 2.46
CA LEU A 13 38.81 12.57 2.30
C LEU A 13 38.28 11.31 1.61
N ASN A 14 38.92 10.88 0.52
CA ASN A 14 38.54 9.66 -0.21
C ASN A 14 38.72 8.40 0.64
N ASP A 15 39.81 8.29 1.39
CA ASP A 15 40.04 7.17 2.30
C ASP A 15 38.99 7.13 3.42
N THR A 16 38.64 8.27 3.98
CA THR A 16 37.61 8.38 5.01
C THR A 16 36.21 8.06 4.46
N ILE A 17 35.89 8.49 3.24
CA ILE A 17 34.63 8.13 2.56
C ILE A 17 34.57 6.63 2.27
N LEU A 18 35.67 6.03 1.82
CA LEU A 18 35.76 4.59 1.55
C LEU A 18 35.61 3.77 2.84
N GLU A 19 36.28 4.17 3.91
CA GLU A 19 36.16 3.56 5.22
C GLU A 19 34.75 3.68 5.78
N PHE A 20 34.11 4.85 5.60
CA PHE A 20 32.73 5.10 5.99
C PHE A 20 31.74 4.27 5.17
N ASN A 21 31.92 4.13 3.86
CA ASN A 21 31.08 3.26 3.04
C ASN A 21 31.23 1.77 3.42
N ASN A 22 32.43 1.35 3.86
CA ASN A 22 32.63 0.01 4.41
C ASN A 22 31.92 -0.16 5.76
N ILE A 23 31.91 0.84 6.61
CA ILE A 23 31.18 0.89 7.88
C ILE A 23 29.67 0.81 7.64
N LEU A 24 29.12 1.62 6.70
CA LEU A 24 27.69 1.58 6.36
C LEU A 24 27.25 0.26 5.74
N SER A 25 28.14 -0.44 5.02
CA SER A 25 27.85 -1.78 4.51
C SER A 25 27.91 -2.87 5.60
N SER A 26 28.45 -2.57 6.79
CA SER A 26 28.59 -3.46 7.95
C SER A 26 27.86 -2.93 9.19
N LEU A 27 26.74 -2.26 9.03
CA LEU A 27 25.95 -1.69 10.16
C LEU A 27 25.51 -2.74 11.22
N GLY A 28 25.74 -4.03 10.96
CA GLY A 28 25.67 -5.08 11.96
C GLY A 28 26.86 -5.10 12.93
N ASP A 29 27.93 -4.35 12.67
CA ASP A 29 29.10 -4.27 13.54
C ASP A 29 29.17 -2.89 14.24
N LEU A 30 28.69 -2.85 15.48
CA LEU A 30 28.69 -1.67 16.36
C LEU A 30 30.08 -1.07 16.62
N THR A 31 31.16 -1.85 16.38
CA THR A 31 32.55 -1.38 16.50
C THR A 31 32.88 -0.27 15.51
N ASP A 32 32.28 -0.27 14.33
CA ASP A 32 32.57 0.74 13.32
C ASP A 32 31.79 2.05 13.56
N LEU A 33 30.59 1.97 14.11
CA LEU A 33 29.89 3.15 14.63
C LEU A 33 30.70 3.84 15.76
N ALA A 34 31.34 3.04 16.63
CA ALA A 34 32.19 3.54 17.69
C ALA A 34 33.37 4.39 17.13
N LYS A 35 33.98 3.97 16.01
CA LYS A 35 35.07 4.73 15.38
C LYS A 35 34.65 6.12 14.92
N ILE A 36 33.45 6.24 14.33
CA ILE A 36 32.89 7.54 13.92
C ILE A 36 32.63 8.43 15.14
N ILE A 37 32.10 7.85 16.20
CA ILE A 37 31.80 8.55 17.45
C ILE A 37 33.07 9.03 18.15
N MET A 38 34.17 8.29 18.03
CA MET A 38 35.46 8.65 18.59
C MET A 38 36.22 9.75 17.82
N LEU A 39 35.73 10.18 16.65
CA LEU A 39 36.31 11.34 15.97
C LEU A 39 36.23 12.58 16.87
N SER A 40 37.29 13.42 16.88
CA SER A 40 37.18 14.69 17.58
C SER A 40 36.04 15.54 17.02
N ASP A 41 35.44 16.41 17.84
CA ASP A 41 34.31 17.22 17.41
C ASP A 41 34.63 18.08 16.19
N GLU A 42 35.85 18.57 16.11
CA GLU A 42 36.34 19.36 14.98
C GLU A 42 36.38 18.54 13.69
N THR A 43 36.89 17.28 13.79
CA THR A 43 36.94 16.34 12.67
C THR A 43 35.54 15.93 12.29
N PHE A 44 34.67 15.58 13.24
CA PHE A 44 33.30 15.21 12.99
C PHE A 44 32.52 16.33 12.26
N LYS A 45 32.58 17.56 12.73
CA LYS A 45 31.94 18.72 12.09
C LYS A 45 32.40 18.95 10.66
N SER A 46 33.69 18.72 10.37
CA SER A 46 34.22 18.90 9.01
C SER A 46 33.68 17.83 8.03
N PHE A 47 33.36 16.63 8.52
CA PHE A 47 32.87 15.51 7.71
C PHE A 47 31.35 15.30 7.77
N SER A 48 30.66 15.90 8.72
CA SER A 48 29.24 15.69 8.94
C SER A 48 28.36 15.81 7.68
N PRO A 49 28.54 16.80 6.76
CA PRO A 49 27.77 16.87 5.54
C PRO A 49 27.93 15.63 4.63
N TYR A 50 29.17 15.08 4.58
CA TYR A 50 29.47 13.90 3.77
C TYR A 50 28.94 12.62 4.44
N LEU A 51 28.94 12.57 5.77
CA LEU A 51 28.38 11.48 6.54
C LEU A 51 26.87 11.36 6.32
N TYR A 52 26.14 12.46 6.37
CA TYR A 52 24.70 12.50 6.08
C TYR A 52 24.41 12.10 4.62
N ALA A 53 25.16 12.66 3.66
CA ALA A 53 25.01 12.29 2.25
C ALA A 53 25.31 10.81 1.99
N GLY A 54 26.28 10.24 2.70
CA GLY A 54 26.62 8.81 2.62
C GLY A 54 25.52 7.93 3.15
N VAL A 55 24.87 8.30 4.26
CA VAL A 55 23.70 7.59 4.80
C VAL A 55 22.53 7.65 3.81
N ASP A 56 22.24 8.80 3.21
CA ASP A 56 21.17 8.92 2.23
C ASP A 56 21.39 8.04 1.00
N GLN A 57 22.62 8.03 0.46
CA GLN A 57 22.98 7.15 -0.67
C GLN A 57 22.88 5.68 -0.32
N TRP A 58 23.24 5.32 0.91
CA TRP A 58 23.13 3.95 1.39
C TRP A 58 21.65 3.53 1.55
N VAL A 59 20.81 4.39 2.16
CA VAL A 59 19.35 4.19 2.26
C VAL A 59 18.74 3.99 0.88
N ASP A 60 19.07 4.86 -0.08
CA ASP A 60 18.58 4.75 -1.46
C ASP A 60 18.97 3.40 -2.09
N ARG A 61 20.22 2.99 -1.96
CA ARG A 61 20.71 1.72 -2.48
C ARG A 61 20.02 0.51 -1.84
N CYS A 62 19.87 0.49 -0.51
CA CYS A 62 19.21 -0.60 0.20
C CYS A 62 17.71 -0.64 -0.11
N SER A 63 17.05 0.50 -0.34
CA SER A 63 15.63 0.57 -0.69
C SER A 63 15.32 0.02 -2.09
N HIS A 64 16.31 0.06 -3.01
CA HIS A 64 16.13 -0.37 -4.40
C HIS A 64 16.77 -1.73 -4.75
N SER A 65 17.50 -2.36 -3.83
CA SER A 65 18.18 -3.63 -4.07
C SER A 65 18.09 -4.58 -2.89
N LYS A 66 17.37 -5.68 -3.10
CA LYS A 66 17.28 -6.77 -2.12
C LYS A 66 18.64 -7.33 -1.75
N GLU A 67 19.52 -7.48 -2.74
CA GLU A 67 20.88 -8.00 -2.53
C GLU A 67 21.73 -7.04 -1.68
N ALA A 68 21.63 -5.73 -1.94
CA ALA A 68 22.32 -4.73 -1.14
C ALA A 68 21.80 -4.71 0.32
N TYR A 69 20.50 -4.87 0.50
CA TYR A 69 19.90 -4.98 1.84
C TYR A 69 20.36 -6.24 2.57
N GLU A 70 20.31 -7.43 1.94
CA GLU A 70 20.74 -8.69 2.55
C GLU A 70 22.25 -8.72 2.84
N GLN A 71 23.06 -8.01 2.05
CA GLN A 71 24.48 -7.80 2.32
C GLN A 71 24.72 -6.90 3.53
N ALA A 72 23.96 -5.81 3.63
CA ALA A 72 24.07 -4.85 4.73
C ALA A 72 23.57 -5.44 6.06
N PHE A 73 22.53 -6.27 6.01
CA PHE A 73 21.85 -6.84 7.17
C PHE A 73 21.66 -8.36 7.05
N PRO A 74 22.75 -9.14 7.10
CA PRO A 74 22.68 -10.60 6.93
C PRO A 74 21.88 -11.30 8.04
N THR A 75 21.79 -10.72 9.23
CA THR A 75 21.03 -11.21 10.39
C THR A 75 19.72 -10.47 10.63
N GLY A 76 19.32 -9.57 9.71
CA GLY A 76 18.21 -8.64 9.89
C GLY A 76 18.66 -7.32 10.52
N LEU A 77 17.77 -6.31 10.45
CA LEU A 77 18.03 -5.01 11.08
C LEU A 77 18.14 -5.15 12.61
N PRO A 78 19.11 -4.49 13.24
CA PRO A 78 19.17 -4.42 14.70
C PRO A 78 17.89 -3.73 15.22
N GLN A 79 17.31 -4.28 16.28
CA GLN A 79 16.13 -3.72 16.89
C GLN A 79 16.45 -2.37 17.55
N GLU A 80 15.48 -1.47 17.62
CA GLU A 80 15.64 -0.14 18.25
C GLU A 80 16.20 -0.23 19.68
N GLU A 81 15.81 -1.26 20.42
CA GLU A 81 16.30 -1.54 21.77
C GLU A 81 17.80 -1.90 21.78
N GLU A 82 18.27 -2.66 20.81
CA GLU A 82 19.68 -3.05 20.66
C GLU A 82 20.54 -1.84 20.30
N ILE A 83 20.07 -1.00 19.37
CA ILE A 83 20.76 0.23 19.00
C ILE A 83 20.81 1.20 20.18
N THR A 84 19.72 1.37 20.91
CA THR A 84 19.65 2.23 22.10
C THR A 84 20.60 1.72 23.21
N LEU A 85 20.63 0.42 23.43
CA LEU A 85 21.53 -0.20 24.40
C LEU A 85 23.00 0.02 24.00
N ALA A 86 23.32 -0.16 22.73
CA ALA A 86 24.68 0.04 22.21
C ALA A 86 25.13 1.50 22.38
N ILE A 87 24.28 2.47 22.03
CA ILE A 87 24.57 3.90 22.24
C ILE A 87 24.79 4.21 23.73
N ARG A 88 23.99 3.66 24.63
CA ARG A 88 24.15 3.83 26.06
C ARG A 88 25.46 3.23 26.55
N THR A 89 25.79 1.99 26.14
CA THR A 89 27.05 1.32 26.48
C THR A 89 28.27 2.09 25.99
N LEU A 90 28.20 2.66 24.77
CA LEU A 90 29.26 3.50 24.24
C LEU A 90 29.43 4.78 25.06
N LYS A 91 28.34 5.46 25.46
CA LYS A 91 28.40 6.63 26.36
C LYS A 91 29.04 6.32 27.70
N GLU A 92 28.68 5.21 28.32
CA GLU A 92 29.22 4.77 29.61
C GLU A 92 30.71 4.43 29.56
N ASN A 93 31.20 3.83 28.46
CA ASN A 93 32.58 3.38 28.32
C ASN A 93 33.54 4.47 27.82
N LEU A 94 33.07 5.47 27.12
CA LEU A 94 33.96 6.50 26.53
C LEU A 94 34.23 7.68 27.48
N ASN A 95 33.56 7.78 28.61
CA ASN A 95 33.69 8.85 29.62
C ASN A 95 33.63 10.28 29.06
N ASP A 96 33.17 10.46 27.80
CA ASP A 96 33.11 11.74 27.12
C ASP A 96 31.64 12.20 26.96
N GLU A 97 31.44 13.50 27.11
CA GLU A 97 30.18 14.11 26.70
C GLU A 97 30.13 14.14 25.15
N PHE A 98 29.19 13.39 24.59
CA PHE A 98 28.92 13.47 23.14
C PHE A 98 28.48 14.89 22.79
N SER A 99 29.08 15.48 21.75
CA SER A 99 28.55 16.72 21.20
C SER A 99 27.12 16.50 20.66
N GLN A 100 26.31 17.57 20.66
CA GLN A 100 24.94 17.46 20.17
C GLN A 100 24.91 16.99 18.71
N GLU A 101 25.87 17.41 17.89
CA GLU A 101 25.97 16.98 16.49
C GLU A 101 26.16 15.47 16.32
N LYS A 102 26.92 14.83 17.21
CA LYS A 102 27.07 13.36 17.21
C LYS A 102 25.79 12.65 17.62
N VAL A 103 25.06 13.20 18.62
CA VAL A 103 23.76 12.67 19.04
C VAL A 103 22.76 12.78 17.89
N ASP A 104 22.73 13.91 17.19
CA ASP A 104 21.85 14.14 16.06
C ASP A 104 22.14 13.18 14.90
N PHE A 105 23.43 12.93 14.61
CA PHE A 105 23.84 11.98 13.58
C PHE A 105 23.46 10.54 13.93
N LEU A 106 23.64 10.12 15.18
CA LEU A 106 23.21 8.80 15.63
C LEU A 106 21.69 8.62 15.53
N THR A 107 20.95 9.65 15.93
CA THR A 107 19.49 9.68 15.78
C THR A 107 19.09 9.58 14.30
N TYR A 108 19.82 10.28 13.43
CA TYR A 108 19.60 10.20 11.99
C TYR A 108 19.84 8.80 11.42
N ILE A 109 20.89 8.09 11.84
CA ILE A 109 21.13 6.69 11.42
C ILE A 109 19.98 5.79 11.85
N ILE A 110 19.48 5.92 13.08
CA ILE A 110 18.33 5.13 13.58
C ILE A 110 17.09 5.39 12.70
N LEU A 111 16.81 6.66 12.41
CA LEU A 111 15.67 7.03 11.56
C LEU A 111 15.85 6.54 10.10
N ALA A 112 17.08 6.60 9.59
CA ALA A 112 17.41 6.12 8.24
C ALA A 112 17.27 4.58 8.14
N THR A 113 17.71 3.85 9.17
CA THR A 113 17.57 2.40 9.27
C THR A 113 16.09 1.99 9.30
N GLY A 114 15.28 2.70 10.09
CA GLY A 114 13.83 2.48 10.14
C GLY A 114 13.12 2.82 8.82
N ARG A 115 13.63 3.79 8.03
CA ARG A 115 13.13 4.05 6.66
C ARG A 115 13.41 2.88 5.72
N VAL A 116 14.63 2.34 5.73
CA VAL A 116 15.01 1.18 4.92
C VAL A 116 14.13 -0.02 5.25
N GLU A 117 13.92 -0.30 6.54
CA GLU A 117 13.01 -1.38 6.97
C GLU A 117 11.60 -1.17 6.42
N LYS A 118 11.08 0.05 6.55
CA LYS A 118 9.74 0.39 6.09
C LYS A 118 9.60 0.27 4.57
N ASP A 119 10.55 0.84 3.82
CA ASP A 119 10.52 0.83 2.36
C ASP A 119 10.70 -0.60 1.82
N PHE A 120 11.52 -1.40 2.50
CA PHE A 120 11.74 -2.80 2.12
C PHE A 120 10.58 -3.73 2.48
N LEU A 121 9.84 -3.43 3.56
CA LEU A 121 8.62 -4.13 3.93
C LEU A 121 7.46 -3.74 3.02
N ASP A 122 7.44 -2.50 2.52
CA ASP A 122 6.43 -2.04 1.56
C ASP A 122 6.64 -2.68 0.16
N ASP A 123 7.88 -3.05 -0.22
CA ASP A 123 8.17 -3.74 -1.49
C ASP A 123 8.03 -5.28 -1.41
N LYS A 124 8.09 -5.89 -0.23
CA LYS A 124 7.64 -7.26 -0.04
C LYS A 124 6.12 -7.25 -0.02
N GLN A 125 5.49 -7.99 -0.92
CA GLN A 125 4.09 -8.40 -0.74
C GLN A 125 3.97 -9.11 0.60
N VAL A 126 3.79 -8.34 1.67
CA VAL A 126 3.54 -8.87 3.00
C VAL A 126 2.18 -9.55 2.93
N ALA A 127 2.17 -10.87 3.02
CA ALA A 127 0.94 -11.62 3.07
C ALA A 127 0.16 -11.21 4.32
N VAL A 128 -0.90 -10.43 4.12
CA VAL A 128 -1.79 -10.00 5.21
C VAL A 128 -2.71 -11.17 5.53
N GLN A 129 -2.67 -11.63 6.78
CA GLN A 129 -3.53 -12.72 7.22
C GLN A 129 -4.97 -12.24 7.39
N VAL A 130 -5.89 -12.81 6.61
CA VAL A 130 -7.34 -12.63 6.73
C VAL A 130 -7.94 -13.97 7.15
N PHE A 131 -8.67 -13.99 8.25
CA PHE A 131 -9.39 -15.20 8.67
C PHE A 131 -10.69 -15.31 7.92
N ILE A 132 -11.05 -16.53 7.54
CA ILE A 132 -12.30 -16.87 6.83
C ILE A 132 -13.00 -18.05 7.50
N GLU A 133 -14.32 -17.94 7.66
CA GLU A 133 -15.22 -18.99 8.12
C GLU A 133 -16.23 -19.27 7.00
N THR A 134 -16.33 -20.52 6.55
CA THR A 134 -17.27 -20.94 5.50
C THR A 134 -18.45 -21.69 6.11
N GLU A 135 -19.64 -21.52 5.53
CA GLU A 135 -20.86 -22.21 5.98
C GLU A 135 -20.80 -23.73 5.72
N ASN A 136 -20.09 -24.14 4.68
CA ASN A 136 -19.84 -25.54 4.35
C ASN A 136 -18.62 -25.66 3.42
N GLU A 137 -18.19 -26.92 3.14
CA GLU A 137 -16.99 -27.22 2.35
C GLU A 137 -17.15 -26.93 0.84
N GLU A 138 -18.37 -26.76 0.33
CA GLU A 138 -18.60 -26.43 -1.08
C GLU A 138 -18.33 -24.97 -1.41
N ILE A 139 -18.27 -24.10 -0.38
CA ILE A 139 -18.03 -22.68 -0.54
C ILE A 139 -16.57 -22.45 -0.98
N LYS A 140 -16.41 -21.83 -2.14
CA LYS A 140 -15.09 -21.51 -2.67
C LYS A 140 -14.50 -20.31 -1.95
N ILE A 141 -13.36 -20.53 -1.30
CA ILE A 141 -12.56 -19.44 -0.71
C ILE A 141 -11.96 -18.58 -1.82
N PRO A 142 -12.05 -17.25 -1.72
CA PRO A 142 -11.40 -16.33 -2.67
C PRO A 142 -9.89 -16.55 -2.72
N PHE A 143 -9.31 -16.56 -3.91
CA PHE A 143 -7.87 -16.70 -4.11
C PHE A 143 -7.40 -15.92 -5.35
N TYR A 144 -6.12 -15.56 -5.40
CA TYR A 144 -5.50 -14.98 -6.58
C TYR A 144 -5.31 -16.07 -7.64
N ALA A 145 -5.86 -15.85 -8.82
CA ALA A 145 -5.78 -16.84 -9.90
C ALA A 145 -4.38 -16.91 -10.52
N ARG A 146 -3.62 -15.80 -10.47
CA ARG A 146 -2.25 -15.68 -10.98
C ARG A 146 -1.42 -14.84 -10.04
N GLU A 147 -0.12 -15.04 -10.08
CA GLU A 147 0.84 -14.13 -9.45
C GLU A 147 0.71 -12.72 -10.04
N GLY A 148 0.67 -11.69 -9.17
CA GLY A 148 0.45 -10.31 -9.55
C GLY A 148 -1.02 -9.88 -9.71
N ASP A 149 -1.99 -10.79 -9.58
CA ASP A 149 -3.40 -10.39 -9.54
C ASP A 149 -3.68 -9.53 -8.29
N ALA A 150 -4.40 -8.42 -8.45
CA ALA A 150 -4.83 -7.58 -7.35
C ALA A 150 -6.17 -8.00 -6.75
N GLY A 151 -6.99 -8.72 -7.50
CA GLY A 151 -8.34 -9.14 -7.14
C GLY A 151 -8.50 -10.64 -7.03
N MET A 152 -9.26 -11.10 -6.03
CA MET A 152 -9.65 -12.49 -5.82
C MET A 152 -11.08 -12.69 -6.27
N ASP A 153 -11.33 -13.58 -7.21
CA ASP A 153 -12.69 -13.87 -7.70
C ASP A 153 -13.59 -14.47 -6.60
N VAL A 154 -14.85 -14.02 -6.56
CA VAL A 154 -15.91 -14.63 -5.75
C VAL A 154 -17.02 -15.19 -6.62
N TYR A 155 -17.61 -16.26 -6.13
CA TYR A 155 -18.52 -17.12 -6.89
C TYR A 155 -19.92 -17.13 -6.29
N SER A 156 -20.94 -17.19 -7.13
CA SER A 156 -22.30 -17.45 -6.68
C SER A 156 -22.41 -18.83 -6.06
N PRO A 157 -22.91 -18.97 -4.81
CA PRO A 157 -23.03 -20.28 -4.17
C PRO A 157 -24.27 -21.07 -4.63
N ALA A 158 -25.21 -20.40 -5.30
CA ALA A 158 -26.46 -21.01 -5.80
C ALA A 158 -26.89 -20.32 -7.10
N ASP A 159 -27.98 -20.83 -7.70
CA ASP A 159 -28.64 -20.21 -8.85
C ASP A 159 -29.50 -19.03 -8.39
N TYR A 160 -29.41 -17.89 -9.09
CA TYR A 160 -30.24 -16.70 -8.87
C TYR A 160 -30.74 -16.17 -10.20
N SER A 161 -31.96 -15.59 -10.19
CA SER A 161 -32.52 -14.83 -11.29
C SER A 161 -32.91 -13.46 -10.81
N ILE A 162 -32.57 -12.41 -11.57
CA ILE A 162 -32.81 -11.01 -11.21
C ILE A 162 -33.62 -10.38 -12.34
N ASP A 163 -34.82 -9.96 -12.05
CA ASP A 163 -35.68 -9.28 -13.02
C ASP A 163 -35.10 -7.95 -13.50
N PRO A 164 -35.47 -7.50 -14.69
CA PRO A 164 -35.03 -6.21 -15.23
C PRO A 164 -35.27 -5.03 -14.28
N GLY A 165 -34.27 -4.22 -14.06
CA GLY A 165 -34.32 -3.05 -13.17
C GLY A 165 -34.38 -3.38 -11.67
N LYS A 166 -34.18 -4.64 -11.29
CA LYS A 166 -34.14 -5.07 -9.88
C LYS A 166 -32.73 -5.30 -9.40
N ASN A 167 -32.60 -5.32 -8.08
CA ASN A 167 -31.35 -5.67 -7.38
C ASN A 167 -31.56 -6.88 -6.45
N LEU A 168 -30.46 -7.51 -6.10
CA LEU A 168 -30.43 -8.63 -5.18
C LEU A 168 -29.10 -8.64 -4.40
N MET A 169 -29.15 -8.99 -3.13
CA MET A 169 -27.98 -9.31 -2.34
C MET A 169 -27.73 -10.83 -2.41
N ILE A 170 -26.59 -11.22 -2.98
CA ILE A 170 -26.16 -12.62 -3.06
C ILE A 170 -25.19 -12.90 -1.91
N PRO A 171 -25.57 -13.69 -0.90
CA PRO A 171 -24.67 -14.11 0.16
C PRO A 171 -23.62 -15.07 -0.42
N LEU A 172 -22.34 -14.88 -0.04
CA LEU A 172 -21.26 -15.71 -0.58
C LEU A 172 -21.03 -17.01 0.21
N GLY A 173 -21.73 -17.19 1.35
CA GLY A 173 -21.61 -18.35 2.21
C GLY A 173 -20.34 -18.36 3.08
N PHE A 174 -19.69 -17.22 3.24
CA PHE A 174 -18.55 -17.10 4.14
C PHE A 174 -18.53 -15.76 4.88
N LYS A 175 -17.86 -15.74 6.04
CA LYS A 175 -17.52 -14.57 6.83
C LYS A 175 -16.01 -14.33 6.78
N ILE A 176 -15.58 -13.10 6.92
CA ILE A 176 -14.16 -12.75 6.98
C ILE A 176 -13.85 -11.85 8.18
N ALA A 177 -12.62 -11.95 8.68
CA ALA A 177 -12.07 -11.02 9.65
C ALA A 177 -10.87 -10.31 9.03
N VAL A 178 -11.11 -9.12 8.53
CA VAL A 178 -10.08 -8.23 8.00
C VAL A 178 -9.31 -7.61 9.18
N PRO A 179 -7.96 -7.59 9.18
CA PRO A 179 -7.18 -7.00 10.28
C PRO A 179 -7.34 -5.47 10.33
N GLN A 180 -7.08 -4.89 11.49
CA GLN A 180 -7.06 -3.43 11.66
C GLN A 180 -6.06 -2.77 10.71
N GLY A 181 -6.41 -1.58 10.20
CA GLY A 181 -5.61 -0.87 9.21
C GLY A 181 -5.85 -1.31 7.77
N TYR A 182 -6.73 -2.31 7.55
CA TYR A 182 -7.14 -2.78 6.23
C TYR A 182 -8.64 -2.79 6.07
N ALA A 183 -9.09 -2.79 4.81
CA ALA A 183 -10.46 -3.08 4.41
C ALA A 183 -10.47 -3.98 3.19
N MET A 184 -11.60 -4.67 2.97
CA MET A 184 -11.80 -5.46 1.76
C MET A 184 -12.80 -4.75 0.86
N LEU A 185 -12.42 -4.51 -0.39
CA LEU A 185 -13.31 -3.97 -1.42
C LEU A 185 -14.00 -5.08 -2.18
N VAL A 186 -15.28 -4.88 -2.48
CA VAL A 186 -16.07 -5.71 -3.42
C VAL A 186 -16.18 -4.93 -4.73
N LEU A 187 -15.56 -5.44 -5.78
CA LEU A 187 -15.40 -4.78 -7.07
C LEU A 187 -16.08 -5.55 -8.19
N PRO A 188 -16.57 -4.86 -9.24
CA PRO A 188 -17.09 -5.53 -10.42
C PRO A 188 -15.96 -6.23 -11.19
N ARG A 189 -16.33 -7.28 -11.93
CA ARG A 189 -15.47 -7.92 -12.92
C ARG A 189 -15.69 -7.29 -14.29
N SER A 190 -14.62 -6.88 -14.96
CA SER A 190 -14.68 -6.24 -16.28
C SER A 190 -15.43 -7.10 -17.30
N GLY A 191 -15.23 -8.41 -17.27
CA GLY A 191 -15.92 -9.35 -18.16
C GLY A 191 -17.45 -9.35 -17.98
N ASN A 192 -17.93 -9.33 -16.75
CA ASN A 192 -19.36 -9.26 -16.46
C ASN A 192 -19.93 -7.90 -16.89
N SER A 193 -19.21 -6.82 -16.56
CA SER A 193 -19.63 -5.46 -16.92
C SER A 193 -19.72 -5.22 -18.43
N LEU A 194 -18.83 -5.89 -19.20
CA LEU A 194 -18.84 -5.77 -20.66
C LEU A 194 -19.92 -6.65 -21.32
N LYS A 195 -20.06 -7.88 -20.86
CA LYS A 195 -20.83 -8.92 -21.56
C LYS A 195 -22.28 -9.09 -21.07
N THR A 196 -22.58 -8.54 -19.90
CA THR A 196 -23.89 -8.69 -19.26
C THR A 196 -24.44 -7.36 -18.74
N LYS A 197 -25.68 -7.40 -18.26
CA LYS A 197 -26.33 -6.29 -17.56
C LYS A 197 -26.12 -6.31 -16.05
N LEU A 198 -25.25 -7.22 -15.55
CA LEU A 198 -24.88 -7.28 -14.13
C LEU A 198 -24.00 -6.09 -13.74
N ARG A 199 -24.38 -5.42 -12.68
CA ARG A 199 -23.56 -4.38 -12.02
C ARG A 199 -23.52 -4.63 -10.53
N ILE A 200 -22.47 -4.12 -9.87
CA ILE A 200 -22.39 -4.11 -8.41
C ILE A 200 -23.03 -2.79 -7.94
N SER A 201 -24.15 -2.89 -7.23
CA SER A 201 -25.01 -1.75 -6.88
C SER A 201 -24.30 -0.66 -6.09
N ASN A 202 -23.44 -1.07 -5.16
CA ASN A 202 -22.69 -0.19 -4.26
C ASN A 202 -21.19 -0.13 -4.58
N SER A 203 -20.80 -0.30 -5.85
CA SER A 203 -19.39 -0.35 -6.24
C SER A 203 -18.65 0.99 -6.04
N PRO A 204 -17.49 0.96 -5.35
CA PRO A 204 -16.89 -0.17 -4.64
C PRO A 204 -17.63 -0.49 -3.34
N GLY A 205 -18.01 -1.76 -3.13
CA GLY A 205 -18.48 -2.23 -1.82
C GLY A 205 -17.34 -2.21 -0.82
N LEU A 206 -17.60 -1.86 0.45
CA LEU A 206 -16.57 -1.76 1.48
C LEU A 206 -16.89 -2.69 2.65
N ILE A 207 -15.93 -3.51 3.04
CA ILE A 207 -16.00 -4.39 4.20
C ILE A 207 -14.94 -3.94 5.20
N ASP A 208 -15.39 -3.41 6.32
CA ASP A 208 -14.55 -2.91 7.41
C ASP A 208 -13.88 -4.04 8.22
N SER A 209 -12.80 -3.72 8.90
CA SER A 209 -12.08 -4.66 9.79
C SER A 209 -12.95 -5.19 10.94
N GLY A 210 -14.00 -4.48 11.34
CA GLY A 210 -14.96 -4.90 12.37
C GLY A 210 -16.13 -5.76 11.88
N TYR A 211 -16.31 -5.93 10.57
CA TYR A 211 -17.41 -6.72 10.02
C TYR A 211 -17.24 -8.23 10.28
N ARG A 212 -18.32 -8.91 10.72
CA ARG A 212 -18.30 -10.34 11.09
C ARG A 212 -19.50 -11.14 10.58
N ASN A 213 -20.37 -10.51 9.77
CA ASN A 213 -21.50 -11.22 9.16
C ASN A 213 -21.10 -11.87 7.83
N THR A 214 -21.99 -12.68 7.27
CA THR A 214 -21.80 -13.27 5.94
C THR A 214 -21.57 -12.19 4.89
N VAL A 215 -20.50 -12.34 4.11
CA VAL A 215 -20.18 -11.44 3.01
C VAL A 215 -21.21 -11.59 1.92
N GLY A 216 -21.77 -10.48 1.45
CA GLY A 216 -22.74 -10.44 0.37
C GLY A 216 -22.30 -9.51 -0.76
N VAL A 217 -22.73 -9.84 -1.96
CA VAL A 217 -22.55 -8.98 -3.15
C VAL A 217 -23.92 -8.41 -3.55
N LEU A 218 -24.01 -7.07 -3.54
CA LEU A 218 -25.20 -6.38 -4.03
C LEU A 218 -25.08 -6.24 -5.55
N VAL A 219 -26.01 -6.84 -6.27
CA VAL A 219 -26.00 -6.87 -7.75
C VAL A 219 -27.27 -6.27 -8.32
N ASP A 220 -27.14 -5.54 -9.42
CA ASP A 220 -28.24 -5.00 -10.22
C ASP A 220 -28.32 -5.71 -11.56
N ASN A 221 -29.54 -5.94 -12.03
CA ASN A 221 -29.82 -6.12 -13.45
C ASN A 221 -30.22 -4.76 -14.04
N ILE A 222 -29.30 -4.11 -14.78
CA ILE A 222 -29.56 -2.81 -15.41
C ILE A 222 -30.30 -2.90 -16.74
N GLU A 223 -30.83 -4.08 -17.07
CA GLU A 223 -31.74 -4.22 -18.20
C GLU A 223 -33.01 -3.41 -17.94
N PRO A 224 -33.47 -2.56 -18.85
CA PRO A 224 -34.74 -1.83 -18.66
C PRO A 224 -35.91 -2.81 -18.63
N PRO A 225 -36.90 -2.62 -17.73
CA PRO A 225 -38.10 -3.47 -17.69
C PRO A 225 -38.88 -3.49 -19.03
N ILE A 226 -38.86 -2.37 -19.72
CA ILE A 226 -39.44 -2.23 -21.08
C ILE A 226 -38.32 -1.74 -21.99
N LYS A 227 -37.99 -2.51 -23.02
CA LYS A 227 -36.94 -2.19 -24.00
C LYS A 227 -37.48 -1.32 -25.11
N ARG A 228 -38.68 -1.64 -25.60
CA ARG A 228 -39.27 -0.99 -26.75
C ARG A 228 -40.77 -1.02 -26.67
N ILE A 229 -41.41 0.07 -27.10
CA ILE A 229 -42.84 0.17 -27.33
C ILE A 229 -43.01 0.58 -28.79
N GLU A 230 -43.76 -0.23 -29.55
CA GLU A 230 -44.18 0.13 -30.90
C GLU A 230 -45.64 0.59 -30.85
N SER A 231 -45.92 1.67 -31.50
CA SER A 231 -47.25 2.25 -31.55
C SER A 231 -47.56 2.73 -32.96
N GLU A 232 -48.81 2.59 -33.34
CA GLU A 232 -49.31 2.97 -34.65
C GLU A 232 -50.59 3.83 -34.46
N TYR A 233 -50.87 4.70 -35.44
CA TYR A 233 -52.14 5.41 -35.49
C TYR A 233 -53.11 4.57 -36.27
N ASP A 234 -54.30 4.35 -35.71
CA ASP A 234 -55.40 3.73 -36.43
C ASP A 234 -56.00 4.70 -37.48
N GLU A 235 -56.89 4.20 -38.28
CA GLU A 235 -57.58 4.96 -39.34
C GLU A 235 -58.37 6.19 -38.86
N ASN A 236 -58.63 6.27 -37.54
CA ASN A 236 -59.30 7.40 -36.88
C ASN A 236 -58.28 8.35 -36.22
N GLY A 237 -56.99 8.15 -36.42
CA GLY A 237 -55.92 8.97 -35.83
C GLY A 237 -55.68 8.71 -34.34
N LYS A 238 -56.16 7.61 -33.77
CA LYS A 238 -55.93 7.22 -32.37
C LYS A 238 -54.68 6.41 -32.27
N LEU A 239 -53.81 6.79 -31.34
CA LEU A 239 -52.58 6.04 -31.02
C LEU A 239 -52.93 4.72 -30.36
N THR A 240 -52.41 3.62 -30.93
CA THR A 240 -52.57 2.25 -30.42
C THR A 240 -51.20 1.61 -30.24
N ILE A 241 -50.94 0.96 -29.10
CA ILE A 241 -49.72 0.18 -28.87
C ILE A 241 -49.85 -1.12 -29.63
N SER A 242 -48.95 -1.35 -30.60
CA SER A 242 -48.89 -2.56 -31.42
C SER A 242 -48.03 -3.67 -30.81
N SER A 243 -46.92 -3.29 -30.10
CA SER A 243 -46.09 -4.26 -29.39
C SER A 243 -45.34 -3.66 -28.21
N ILE A 244 -45.00 -4.50 -27.23
CA ILE A 244 -44.14 -4.15 -26.10
C ILE A 244 -43.05 -5.22 -26.01
N GLU A 245 -41.80 -4.82 -26.15
CA GLU A 245 -40.65 -5.67 -25.87
C GLU A 245 -40.20 -5.47 -24.42
N TYR A 246 -40.27 -6.51 -23.63
CA TYR A 246 -39.81 -6.48 -22.23
C TYR A 246 -38.33 -6.83 -22.10
N GLY A 247 -37.71 -6.35 -21.05
CA GLY A 247 -36.37 -6.74 -20.65
C GLY A 247 -36.31 -8.19 -20.20
N SER A 248 -35.12 -8.76 -20.22
CA SER A 248 -34.90 -10.16 -19.80
C SER A 248 -34.32 -10.22 -18.39
N SER A 249 -34.75 -11.21 -17.61
CA SER A 249 -34.11 -11.53 -16.34
C SER A 249 -32.66 -11.91 -16.56
N LEU A 250 -31.83 -11.60 -15.58
CA LEU A 250 -30.41 -11.94 -15.55
C LEU A 250 -30.23 -13.21 -14.75
N GLU A 251 -29.81 -14.27 -15.42
CA GLU A 251 -29.52 -15.54 -14.79
C GLU A 251 -28.09 -15.60 -14.26
N ILE A 252 -27.93 -15.98 -13.00
CA ILE A 252 -26.64 -16.12 -12.30
C ILE A 252 -26.56 -17.56 -11.81
N PRO A 253 -25.95 -18.48 -12.59
CA PRO A 253 -25.84 -19.88 -12.18
C PRO A 253 -24.85 -20.06 -11.03
N LYS A 254 -25.05 -21.10 -10.21
CA LYS A 254 -24.10 -21.56 -9.19
C LYS A 254 -22.70 -21.69 -9.80
N GLY A 255 -21.71 -21.15 -9.13
CA GLY A 255 -20.31 -21.16 -9.57
C GLY A 255 -19.94 -20.05 -10.57
N MET A 256 -20.87 -19.20 -10.98
CA MET A 256 -20.55 -18.01 -11.76
C MET A 256 -19.68 -17.05 -10.94
N LYS A 257 -18.62 -16.52 -11.55
CA LYS A 257 -17.79 -15.44 -10.95
C LYS A 257 -18.56 -14.13 -11.02
N ILE A 258 -19.06 -13.61 -9.89
CA ILE A 258 -19.96 -12.44 -9.85
C ILE A 258 -19.26 -11.13 -9.49
N ALA A 259 -18.20 -11.19 -8.70
CA ALA A 259 -17.43 -10.05 -8.25
C ALA A 259 -15.96 -10.45 -8.02
N GLN A 260 -15.14 -9.51 -7.57
CA GLN A 260 -13.80 -9.77 -7.07
C GLN A 260 -13.57 -8.97 -5.78
N LEU A 261 -12.78 -9.55 -4.87
CA LEU A 261 -12.35 -8.92 -3.63
C LEU A 261 -10.93 -8.37 -3.78
N MET A 262 -10.68 -7.19 -3.23
CA MET A 262 -9.33 -6.60 -3.16
C MET A 262 -9.07 -6.07 -1.76
N LEU A 263 -7.99 -6.53 -1.14
CA LEU A 263 -7.55 -6.00 0.15
C LEU A 263 -6.84 -4.68 -0.06
N ILE A 264 -7.19 -3.67 0.73
CA ILE A 264 -6.53 -2.35 0.71
C ILE A 264 -6.06 -1.97 2.11
N LYS A 265 -4.94 -1.25 2.18
CA LYS A 265 -4.46 -0.59 3.40
C LYS A 265 -5.20 0.72 3.59
N ILE A 266 -5.68 0.99 4.81
CA ILE A 266 -6.44 2.21 5.11
C ILE A 266 -5.59 3.13 5.97
N PRO A 267 -5.21 4.31 5.48
CA PRO A 267 -4.53 5.31 6.29
C PRO A 267 -5.48 5.89 7.34
N LYS A 268 -4.96 6.20 8.52
CA LYS A 268 -5.70 6.92 9.54
C LYS A 268 -5.76 8.41 9.16
N VAL A 269 -6.97 8.95 9.04
CA VAL A 269 -7.20 10.36 8.71
C VAL A 269 -7.43 11.17 9.98
N ASN A 270 -6.66 12.27 10.13
CA ASN A 270 -6.88 13.27 11.16
C ASN A 270 -7.27 14.60 10.48
N TYR A 271 -8.48 15.06 10.71
CA TYR A 271 -8.92 16.35 10.20
C TYR A 271 -8.46 17.48 11.12
N ARG A 272 -7.77 18.47 10.54
CA ARG A 272 -7.48 19.74 11.20
C ARG A 272 -8.32 20.85 10.57
N LYS A 273 -9.22 21.42 11.34
CA LYS A 273 -10.02 22.56 10.88
C LYS A 273 -9.11 23.78 10.70
N ILE A 274 -9.18 24.41 9.54
CA ILE A 274 -8.51 25.66 9.23
C ILE A 274 -9.55 26.66 8.67
N ASN A 275 -9.23 27.93 8.71
CA ASN A 275 -10.15 28.99 8.25
C ASN A 275 -10.09 29.20 6.72
N ASP A 276 -8.89 28.98 6.13
CA ASP A 276 -8.66 29.18 4.71
C ASP A 276 -7.83 28.02 4.14
N ILE A 277 -8.46 27.18 3.32
CA ILE A 277 -7.85 26.02 2.68
C ILE A 277 -6.84 26.42 1.60
N THR A 278 -7.00 27.62 0.99
CA THR A 278 -6.12 28.10 -0.07
C THR A 278 -4.72 28.44 0.44
N SER A 279 -4.57 28.63 1.77
CA SER A 279 -3.26 28.81 2.42
C SER A 279 -2.37 27.56 2.35
N ILE A 280 -2.93 26.37 2.06
CA ILE A 280 -2.17 25.13 1.90
C ILE A 280 -1.61 25.06 0.48
N LYS A 281 -0.28 24.86 0.37
CA LYS A 281 0.38 24.73 -0.94
C LYS A 281 -0.19 23.58 -1.76
N GLY A 282 -0.27 23.74 -3.08
CA GLY A 282 -0.70 22.70 -4.01
C GLY A 282 -2.11 22.91 -4.60
N ASP A 283 -2.72 24.09 -4.38
CA ASP A 283 -3.94 24.46 -5.10
C ASP A 283 -3.63 24.55 -6.60
N ARG A 284 -4.31 23.70 -7.39
CA ARG A 284 -4.20 23.69 -8.87
C ARG A 284 -5.15 24.68 -9.55
N GLY A 285 -6.02 25.34 -8.78
CA GLY A 285 -7.13 26.15 -9.33
C GLY A 285 -8.11 25.32 -10.16
N GLY A 286 -9.38 25.67 -10.11
CA GLY A 286 -10.42 25.03 -10.92
C GLY A 286 -10.87 23.63 -10.46
N GLY A 287 -11.99 23.19 -11.04
CA GLY A 287 -12.63 21.89 -10.86
C GLY A 287 -13.72 21.71 -11.93
N PHE A 288 -14.30 20.50 -12.04
CA PHE A 288 -15.43 20.23 -12.92
C PHE A 288 -15.28 20.73 -14.38
N GLY A 289 -14.22 20.31 -15.10
CA GLY A 289 -14.10 20.56 -16.53
C GLY A 289 -13.30 21.82 -16.93
N HIS A 290 -12.49 22.38 -16.04
CA HIS A 290 -11.60 23.51 -16.36
C HIS A 290 -10.32 23.10 -17.11
N THR A 291 -10.21 21.87 -17.57
CA THR A 291 -9.03 21.34 -18.28
C THR A 291 -9.13 21.39 -19.78
N ASP A 292 -10.29 21.82 -20.35
CA ASP A 292 -10.52 21.89 -21.79
C ASP A 292 -10.77 23.35 -22.22
N SER A 293 -9.71 24.09 -22.40
CA SER A 293 -9.69 25.31 -23.22
C SER A 293 -8.32 25.51 -23.81
#